data_bcc692f92057ac98383e5a3005a04383
#
_entry.id   bcc692f92057ac98383e5a3005a04383
#
_cell.length_a   1.000
_cell.length_b   1.000
_cell.length_c   1.000
_cell.angle_alpha   90.00
_cell.angle_beta   90.00
_cell.angle_gamma   90.00
#
_symmetry.space_group_name_H-M   'P 1'
#
loop_
_entity.id
_entity.type
_entity.pdbx_description
1 polymer ?
#
loop_
_entity_poly.entity_id
_entity_poly.type
_entity_poly.pdbx_seq_one_letter_code
_entity_poly.pdbx_strand_id
1 'polypeptide(L)'
;MRFLSGIQPSGNITLGNYLGAVKNFVKLQDREDFTDFLVFIADLHAITVPQDKTELRKNIKSLVALYLACGLNPEKVHIFIQSEVPAHTQLGWILQCSGYIGELERMTQYKDKKEKQTAGVSVGLLTYPSLMAADILLYDADIVPTGLDQKQHLELTRNLAERFNAKYGETFVVPEPFIPETGAKIMSLTEPTKKMSKSDENSKAYIALLDDIAVIRKKIKSAVTDSDGTVKYDPVQKPGISNLLTILSCISGKSIAELEFQYKDSNYQVFKEDVAEAVIQEILPIQQKYNELLNSKSIDEILDKGREYATYLANKKINKVYNLSLIHI
;
A
#
# COMPACT_ATOMS: atom_id res chain seq x y z
N MET A 1 -20.41 4.13 4.62
CA MET A 1 -19.19 4.16 5.43
C MET A 1 -18.09 4.89 4.67
N ARG A 2 -17.23 5.61 5.38
CA ARG A 2 -16.07 6.29 4.78
C ARG A 2 -14.83 5.42 4.91
N PHE A 3 -14.19 5.16 3.78
CA PHE A 3 -12.96 4.40 3.67
C PHE A 3 -11.76 5.34 3.50
N LEU A 4 -10.68 5.12 4.24
CA LEU A 4 -9.45 5.89 4.12
C LEU A 4 -8.23 4.97 4.05
N SER A 5 -7.34 5.23 3.10
CA SER A 5 -6.05 4.53 3.00
C SER A 5 -4.90 5.49 2.73
N GLY A 6 -3.79 5.29 3.41
CA GLY A 6 -2.52 5.98 3.15
C GLY A 6 -1.54 5.08 2.41
N ILE A 7 -0.93 5.60 1.36
CA ILE A 7 0.05 4.88 0.54
C ILE A 7 1.39 5.60 0.59
N GLN A 8 2.43 4.91 1.06
CA GLN A 8 3.77 5.49 1.10
C GLN A 8 4.40 5.57 -0.31
N PRO A 9 5.02 6.71 -0.68
CA PRO A 9 5.66 6.89 -1.99
C PRO A 9 7.00 6.14 -2.08
N SER A 10 6.96 4.82 -1.96
CA SER A 10 8.15 3.95 -1.92
C SER A 10 8.68 3.53 -3.31
N GLY A 11 8.21 4.17 -4.40
CA GLY A 11 8.62 3.87 -5.77
C GLY A 11 7.88 2.67 -6.39
N ASN A 12 8.52 1.95 -7.31
CA ASN A 12 7.90 0.88 -8.09
C ASN A 12 7.24 -0.20 -7.24
N ILE A 13 6.05 -0.64 -7.68
CA ILE A 13 5.31 -1.77 -7.14
C ILE A 13 5.82 -3.07 -7.79
N THR A 14 6.04 -4.11 -7.00
CA THR A 14 6.36 -5.44 -7.54
C THR A 14 5.10 -6.20 -7.97
N LEU A 15 5.27 -7.20 -8.84
CA LEU A 15 4.19 -8.12 -9.20
C LEU A 15 3.56 -8.76 -7.94
N GLY A 16 4.39 -9.06 -6.94
CA GLY A 16 3.91 -9.60 -5.66
C GLY A 16 3.02 -8.62 -4.89
N ASN A 17 3.36 -7.32 -4.89
CA ASN A 17 2.51 -6.29 -4.28
C ASN A 17 1.22 -6.08 -5.09
N TYR A 18 1.32 -6.10 -6.43
CA TYR A 18 0.18 -5.93 -7.31
C TYR A 18 -0.85 -7.05 -7.13
N LEU A 19 -0.45 -8.31 -7.29
CA LEU A 19 -1.35 -9.47 -7.17
C LEU A 19 -1.82 -9.69 -5.73
N GLY A 20 -0.94 -9.43 -4.75
CA GLY A 20 -1.24 -9.68 -3.34
C GLY A 20 -2.05 -8.58 -2.64
N ALA A 21 -2.01 -7.35 -3.12
CA ALA A 21 -2.65 -6.23 -2.45
C ALA A 21 -3.36 -5.25 -3.40
N VAL A 22 -2.63 -4.64 -4.39
CA VAL A 22 -3.16 -3.53 -5.18
C VAL A 22 -4.38 -3.93 -6.00
N LYS A 23 -4.37 -5.09 -6.63
CA LYS A 23 -5.49 -5.62 -7.43
C LYS A 23 -6.77 -5.77 -6.60
N ASN A 24 -6.65 -6.23 -5.35
CA ASN A 24 -7.79 -6.35 -4.44
C ASN A 24 -8.20 -4.98 -3.87
N PHE A 25 -7.23 -4.11 -3.57
CA PHE A 25 -7.50 -2.75 -3.13
C PHE A 25 -8.33 -1.96 -4.15
N VAL A 26 -7.96 -2.05 -5.44
CA VAL A 26 -8.69 -1.39 -6.52
C VAL A 26 -10.15 -1.87 -6.59
N LYS A 27 -10.43 -3.15 -6.33
CA LYS A 27 -11.80 -3.67 -6.32
C LYS A 27 -12.67 -3.10 -5.19
N LEU A 28 -12.07 -2.63 -4.09
CA LEU A 28 -12.83 -2.06 -2.97
C LEU A 28 -13.59 -0.79 -3.35
N GLN A 29 -13.13 -0.04 -4.38
CA GLN A 29 -13.83 1.15 -4.87
C GLN A 29 -15.23 0.88 -5.44
N ASP A 30 -15.54 -0.39 -5.75
CA ASP A 30 -16.82 -0.81 -6.32
C ASP A 30 -17.81 -1.30 -5.25
N ARG A 31 -17.43 -1.22 -3.97
CA ARG A 31 -18.32 -1.58 -2.86
C ARG A 31 -19.40 -0.50 -2.67
N GLU A 32 -20.66 -0.91 -2.69
CA GLU A 32 -21.81 -0.02 -2.52
C GLU A 32 -21.98 0.56 -1.12
N ASP A 33 -21.38 -0.07 -0.10
CA ASP A 33 -21.46 0.37 1.28
C ASP A 33 -20.47 1.51 1.61
N PHE A 34 -19.54 1.85 0.70
CA PHE A 34 -18.66 2.99 0.84
C PHE A 34 -19.30 4.25 0.22
N THR A 35 -19.55 5.25 1.09
CA THR A 35 -20.09 6.56 0.68
C THR A 35 -18.98 7.50 0.22
N ASP A 36 -17.79 7.37 0.80
CA ASP A 36 -16.58 8.11 0.46
C ASP A 36 -15.38 7.17 0.44
N PHE A 37 -14.55 7.30 -0.56
CA PHE A 37 -13.29 6.56 -0.68
C PHE A 37 -12.14 7.54 -0.85
N LEU A 38 -11.31 7.70 0.20
CA LEU A 38 -10.18 8.61 0.23
C LEU A 38 -8.86 7.84 0.20
N VAL A 39 -7.94 8.30 -0.62
CA VAL A 39 -6.57 7.76 -0.70
C VAL A 39 -5.57 8.91 -0.65
N PHE A 40 -4.69 8.89 0.33
CA PHE A 40 -3.63 9.89 0.39
C PHE A 40 -2.24 9.30 0.19
N ILE A 41 -1.38 10.08 -0.46
CA ILE A 41 0.04 9.75 -0.57
C ILE A 41 0.74 10.28 0.67
N ALA A 42 1.26 9.36 1.47
CA ALA A 42 1.81 9.58 2.81
C ALA A 42 3.26 10.10 2.76
N ASP A 43 3.46 11.28 2.20
CA ASP A 43 4.77 11.91 2.01
C ASP A 43 5.37 12.44 3.33
N LEU A 44 4.54 12.93 4.27
CA LEU A 44 5.00 13.31 5.61
C LEU A 44 5.50 12.09 6.41
N HIS A 45 4.91 10.92 6.21
CA HIS A 45 5.43 9.69 6.80
C HIS A 45 6.76 9.26 6.15
N ALA A 46 6.95 9.55 4.86
CA ALA A 46 8.18 9.18 4.17
C ALA A 46 9.40 9.92 4.73
N ILE A 47 9.27 11.19 5.14
CA ILE A 47 10.37 12.00 5.66
C ILE A 47 10.79 11.66 7.11
N THR A 48 10.14 10.70 7.76
CA THR A 48 10.61 10.17 9.07
C THR A 48 11.97 9.48 8.97
N VAL A 49 12.37 9.12 7.76
CA VAL A 49 13.71 8.65 7.39
C VAL A 49 14.29 9.53 6.28
N PRO A 50 15.63 9.63 6.15
CA PRO A 50 16.25 10.45 5.11
C PRO A 50 15.71 10.14 3.71
N GLN A 51 15.36 11.18 2.95
CA GLN A 51 14.84 11.07 1.57
C GLN A 51 15.61 12.02 0.65
N ASP A 52 15.82 11.62 -0.60
CA ASP A 52 16.19 12.55 -1.66
C ASP A 52 14.94 13.32 -2.12
N LYS A 53 15.01 14.64 -2.13
CA LYS A 53 13.89 15.53 -2.48
C LYS A 53 13.37 15.30 -3.90
N THR A 54 14.28 15.11 -4.84
CA THR A 54 13.93 14.95 -6.27
C THR A 54 13.27 13.60 -6.50
N GLU A 55 13.84 12.55 -5.91
CA GLU A 55 13.30 11.20 -5.98
C GLU A 55 11.95 11.10 -5.26
N LEU A 56 11.77 11.73 -4.10
CA LEU A 56 10.49 11.72 -3.41
C LEU A 56 9.36 12.30 -4.26
N ARG A 57 9.58 13.49 -4.87
CA ARG A 57 8.59 14.13 -5.76
C ARG A 57 8.26 13.27 -6.97
N LYS A 58 9.28 12.68 -7.59
CA LYS A 58 9.11 11.77 -8.72
C LYS A 58 8.33 10.51 -8.31
N ASN A 59 8.65 9.94 -7.15
CA ASN A 59 7.97 8.76 -6.63
C ASN A 59 6.50 9.03 -6.31
N ILE A 60 6.13 10.21 -5.81
CA ILE A 60 4.74 10.59 -5.57
C ILE A 60 3.94 10.54 -6.88
N LYS A 61 4.37 11.28 -7.91
CA LYS A 61 3.67 11.29 -9.20
C LYS A 61 3.63 9.91 -9.87
N SER A 62 4.75 9.20 -9.84
CA SER A 62 4.86 7.83 -10.36
C SER A 62 3.89 6.88 -9.66
N LEU A 63 3.76 6.97 -8.34
CA LEU A 63 2.87 6.13 -7.56
C LEU A 63 1.39 6.38 -7.90
N VAL A 64 0.99 7.63 -7.98
CA VAL A 64 -0.38 8.01 -8.38
C VAL A 64 -0.69 7.48 -9.79
N ALA A 65 0.21 7.73 -10.77
CA ALA A 65 0.07 7.20 -12.12
C ALA A 65 -0.09 5.68 -12.14
N LEU A 66 0.70 4.98 -11.31
CA LEU A 66 0.68 3.53 -11.26
C LEU A 66 -0.62 2.97 -10.66
N TYR A 67 -1.15 3.58 -9.59
CA TYR A 67 -2.45 3.17 -9.02
C TYR A 67 -3.61 3.43 -9.99
N LEU A 68 -3.60 4.58 -10.68
CA LEU A 68 -4.58 4.88 -11.74
C LEU A 68 -4.47 3.89 -12.91
N ALA A 69 -3.25 3.54 -13.30
CA ALA A 69 -3.00 2.53 -14.34
C ALA A 69 -3.46 1.14 -13.92
N CYS A 70 -3.33 0.78 -12.64
CA CYS A 70 -3.85 -0.47 -12.07
C CYS A 70 -5.38 -0.48 -11.95
N GLY A 71 -6.08 0.61 -12.28
CA GLY A 71 -7.55 0.66 -12.33
C GLY A 71 -8.22 1.49 -11.25
N LEU A 72 -7.48 2.19 -10.38
CA LEU A 72 -8.08 3.14 -9.45
C LEU A 72 -8.79 4.25 -10.24
N ASN A 73 -10.08 4.47 -9.97
CA ASN A 73 -10.92 5.39 -10.71
C ASN A 73 -11.06 6.73 -9.97
N PRO A 74 -10.53 7.85 -10.51
CA PRO A 74 -10.59 9.16 -9.85
C PRO A 74 -11.99 9.75 -9.74
N GLU A 75 -12.99 9.21 -10.46
CA GLU A 75 -14.40 9.60 -10.30
C GLU A 75 -15.07 8.93 -9.07
N LYS A 76 -14.45 7.87 -8.52
CA LYS A 76 -14.92 7.14 -7.33
C LYS A 76 -14.07 7.38 -6.11
N VAL A 77 -12.81 7.79 -6.30
CA VAL A 77 -11.80 7.88 -5.26
C VAL A 77 -11.17 9.26 -5.24
N HIS A 78 -11.15 9.89 -4.08
CA HIS A 78 -10.47 11.16 -3.86
C HIS A 78 -8.99 10.89 -3.54
N ILE A 79 -8.10 11.22 -4.47
CA ILE A 79 -6.65 11.00 -4.31
C ILE A 79 -5.98 12.35 -4.04
N PHE A 80 -5.17 12.44 -2.97
CA PHE A 80 -4.48 13.67 -2.60
C PHE A 80 -3.12 13.42 -1.95
N ILE A 81 -2.30 14.46 -1.81
CA ILE A 81 -1.00 14.40 -1.13
C ILE A 81 -1.20 14.89 0.30
N GLN A 82 -0.71 14.12 1.27
CA GLN A 82 -0.88 14.38 2.70
C GLN A 82 -0.38 15.78 3.10
N SER A 83 0.81 16.17 2.65
CA SER A 83 1.42 17.46 2.99
C SER A 83 0.68 18.67 2.44
N GLU A 84 -0.17 18.49 1.43
CA GLU A 84 -0.98 19.58 0.84
C GLU A 84 -2.25 19.89 1.65
N VAL A 85 -2.54 19.12 2.70
CA VAL A 85 -3.64 19.35 3.63
C VAL A 85 -3.08 19.64 5.03
N PRO A 86 -2.82 20.91 5.40
CA PRO A 86 -2.13 21.27 6.66
C PRO A 86 -2.78 20.74 7.94
N ALA A 87 -4.08 20.47 7.91
CA ALA A 87 -4.82 19.97 9.06
C ALA A 87 -4.27 18.64 9.62
N HIS A 88 -3.59 17.81 8.80
CA HIS A 88 -2.92 16.59 9.26
C HIS A 88 -1.90 16.88 10.35
N THR A 89 -1.02 17.85 10.12
CA THR A 89 0.02 18.24 11.10
C THR A 89 -0.58 19.00 12.28
N GLN A 90 -1.60 19.80 12.07
CA GLN A 90 -2.30 20.52 13.13
C GLN A 90 -2.97 19.54 14.11
N LEU A 91 -3.75 18.58 13.61
CA LEU A 91 -4.34 17.56 14.47
C LEU A 91 -3.28 16.62 15.06
N GLY A 92 -2.25 16.29 14.29
CA GLY A 92 -1.11 15.50 14.77
C GLY A 92 -0.48 16.08 16.02
N TRP A 93 -0.28 17.39 16.08
CA TRP A 93 0.22 18.07 17.27
C TRP A 93 -0.72 17.94 18.47
N ILE A 94 -2.02 18.16 18.26
CA ILE A 94 -3.04 18.07 19.33
C ILE A 94 -3.09 16.66 19.92
N LEU A 95 -3.03 15.65 19.04
CA LEU A 95 -3.04 14.24 19.47
C LEU A 95 -1.73 13.84 20.17
N GLN A 96 -0.57 14.40 19.77
CA GLN A 96 0.67 14.22 20.52
C GLN A 96 0.56 14.77 21.95
N CYS A 97 -0.11 15.91 22.15
CA CYS A 97 -0.37 16.46 23.48
C CYS A 97 -1.35 15.60 24.32
N SER A 98 -2.06 14.69 23.68
CA SER A 98 -3.00 13.75 24.33
C SER A 98 -2.43 12.33 24.46
N GLY A 99 -1.29 12.05 23.83
CA GLY A 99 -0.58 10.78 23.87
C GLY A 99 0.46 10.70 24.99
N TYR A 100 0.95 9.51 25.26
CA TYR A 100 2.02 9.28 26.24
C TYR A 100 3.26 8.67 25.56
N ILE A 101 4.44 9.12 25.96
CA ILE A 101 5.73 8.65 25.43
C ILE A 101 5.83 7.12 25.52
N GLY A 102 5.45 6.54 26.67
CA GLY A 102 5.52 5.09 26.85
C GLY A 102 4.59 4.28 25.93
N GLU A 103 3.52 4.87 25.38
CA GLU A 103 2.69 4.22 24.33
C GLU A 103 3.45 4.18 23.01
N LEU A 104 4.11 5.27 22.63
CA LEU A 104 4.88 5.38 21.40
C LEU A 104 6.14 4.51 21.41
N GLU A 105 6.85 4.47 22.53
CA GLU A 105 8.07 3.64 22.69
C GLU A 105 7.79 2.13 22.65
N ARG A 106 6.56 1.71 22.97
CA ARG A 106 6.15 0.30 22.88
C ARG A 106 5.82 -0.17 21.46
N MET A 107 5.68 0.75 20.49
CA MET A 107 5.38 0.40 19.10
C MET A 107 6.47 -0.49 18.50
N THR A 108 6.07 -1.65 17.97
CA THR A 108 6.99 -2.63 17.37
C THR A 108 7.78 -2.00 16.22
N GLN A 109 7.10 -1.31 15.32
CA GLN A 109 7.75 -0.65 14.19
C GLN A 109 8.76 0.44 14.60
N TYR A 110 8.52 1.15 15.71
CA TYR A 110 9.50 2.08 16.24
C TYR A 110 10.78 1.37 16.67
N LYS A 111 10.65 0.25 17.40
CA LYS A 111 11.79 -0.55 17.85
C LYS A 111 12.59 -1.09 16.67
N ASP A 112 11.91 -1.71 15.69
CA ASP A 112 12.56 -2.31 14.52
C ASP A 112 13.29 -1.28 13.64
N LYS A 113 12.69 -0.08 13.47
CA LYS A 113 13.32 0.98 12.68
C LYS A 113 14.43 1.69 13.41
N LYS A 114 14.33 1.85 14.75
CA LYS A 114 15.35 2.43 15.60
C LYS A 114 16.66 1.63 15.52
N GLU A 115 16.58 0.30 15.58
CA GLU A 115 17.75 -0.58 15.51
C GLU A 115 18.52 -0.48 14.19
N LYS A 116 17.83 -0.10 13.10
CA LYS A 116 18.42 0.03 11.76
C LYS A 116 19.06 1.41 11.50
N GLN A 117 18.91 2.38 12.41
CA GLN A 117 19.45 3.73 12.23
C GLN A 117 20.79 3.89 12.92
N THR A 118 21.84 4.21 12.16
CA THR A 118 23.20 4.44 12.64
C THR A 118 23.51 5.90 12.95
N ALA A 119 22.78 6.85 12.36
CA ALA A 119 23.04 8.29 12.47
C ALA A 119 22.18 9.01 13.53
N GLY A 120 21.43 8.26 14.34
CA GLY A 120 20.48 8.79 15.33
C GLY A 120 19.03 8.63 14.92
N VAL A 121 18.13 8.63 15.91
CA VAL A 121 16.71 8.41 15.72
C VAL A 121 15.97 9.74 15.75
N SER A 122 15.24 10.09 14.68
CA SER A 122 14.48 11.33 14.64
C SER A 122 13.28 11.28 15.59
N VAL A 123 12.89 12.43 16.14
CA VAL A 123 11.64 12.54 16.94
C VAL A 123 10.43 12.15 16.09
N GLY A 124 10.42 12.48 14.79
CA GLY A 124 9.37 12.08 13.88
C GLY A 124 9.16 10.56 13.80
N LEU A 125 10.24 9.78 13.93
CA LEU A 125 10.12 8.31 13.95
C LEU A 125 9.44 7.80 15.23
N LEU A 126 9.59 8.51 16.36
CA LEU A 126 8.86 8.18 17.59
C LEU A 126 7.39 8.62 17.49
N THR A 127 7.13 9.80 16.94
CA THR A 127 5.81 10.45 17.03
C THR A 127 4.90 10.23 15.80
N TYR A 128 5.40 9.62 14.72
CA TYR A 128 4.59 9.38 13.51
C TYR A 128 3.28 8.61 13.77
N PRO A 129 3.15 7.72 14.77
CA PRO A 129 1.87 7.07 15.05
C PRO A 129 0.76 8.06 15.43
N SER A 130 1.11 9.20 16.04
CA SER A 130 0.15 10.28 16.33
C SER A 130 -0.25 11.05 15.07
N LEU A 131 0.65 11.19 14.09
CA LEU A 131 0.32 11.74 12.78
C LEU A 131 -0.59 10.77 11.99
N MET A 132 -0.34 9.47 12.05
CA MET A 132 -1.22 8.47 11.46
C MET A 132 -2.62 8.49 12.09
N ALA A 133 -2.70 8.68 13.41
CA ALA A 133 -3.98 8.87 14.08
C ALA A 133 -4.71 10.13 13.57
N ALA A 134 -3.98 11.23 13.36
CA ALA A 134 -4.55 12.46 12.78
C ALA A 134 -5.05 12.22 11.36
N ASP A 135 -4.30 11.51 10.52
CA ASP A 135 -4.69 11.18 9.15
C ASP A 135 -6.06 10.49 9.12
N ILE A 136 -6.31 9.59 10.06
CA ILE A 136 -7.56 8.81 10.14
C ILE A 136 -8.70 9.64 10.73
N LEU A 137 -8.44 10.31 11.85
CA LEU A 137 -9.48 10.99 12.63
C LEU A 137 -9.97 12.29 11.99
N LEU A 138 -9.17 12.93 11.13
CA LEU A 138 -9.57 14.12 10.36
C LEU A 138 -10.77 13.87 9.46
N TYR A 139 -10.88 12.68 8.93
CA TYR A 139 -11.88 12.35 7.90
C TYR A 139 -13.05 11.55 8.44
N ASP A 140 -13.14 11.33 9.77
CA ASP A 140 -14.14 10.42 10.35
C ASP A 140 -14.18 9.08 9.61
N ALA A 141 -13.01 8.51 9.36
CA ALA A 141 -12.93 7.25 8.67
C ALA A 141 -13.55 6.13 9.53
N ASP A 142 -14.58 5.49 8.99
CA ASP A 142 -15.18 4.33 9.63
C ASP A 142 -14.29 3.11 9.48
N ILE A 143 -13.64 2.98 8.32
CA ILE A 143 -12.88 1.80 7.90
C ILE A 143 -11.50 2.19 7.40
N VAL A 144 -10.47 1.56 7.97
CA VAL A 144 -9.08 1.72 7.57
C VAL A 144 -8.48 0.35 7.24
N PRO A 145 -8.03 0.13 5.99
CA PRO A 145 -7.37 -1.12 5.62
C PRO A 145 -6.02 -1.22 6.34
N THR A 146 -5.88 -2.19 7.21
CA THR A 146 -4.66 -2.39 8.00
C THR A 146 -4.08 -3.76 7.75
N GLY A 147 -2.80 -3.81 7.39
CA GLY A 147 -2.01 -5.02 7.54
C GLY A 147 -1.82 -5.37 9.00
N LEU A 148 -1.46 -6.61 9.29
CA LEU A 148 -1.23 -7.08 10.66
C LEU A 148 -0.16 -6.25 11.40
N ASP A 149 0.82 -5.72 10.68
CA ASP A 149 1.89 -4.87 11.18
C ASP A 149 1.42 -3.46 11.58
N GLN A 150 0.26 -3.00 11.09
CA GLN A 150 -0.34 -1.70 11.40
C GLN A 150 -1.40 -1.76 12.50
N LYS A 151 -1.73 -2.94 12.99
CA LYS A 151 -2.78 -3.13 14.01
C LYS A 151 -2.52 -2.29 15.27
N GLN A 152 -1.27 -2.25 15.77
CA GLN A 152 -0.92 -1.45 16.94
C GLN A 152 -1.13 0.05 16.74
N HIS A 153 -0.86 0.56 15.52
CA HIS A 153 -1.09 1.96 15.21
C HIS A 153 -2.57 2.33 15.19
N LEU A 154 -3.42 1.43 14.69
CA LEU A 154 -4.85 1.65 14.70
C LEU A 154 -5.41 1.56 16.12
N GLU A 155 -4.93 0.66 16.96
CA GLU A 155 -5.28 0.62 18.39
C GLU A 155 -4.89 1.91 19.12
N LEU A 156 -3.70 2.46 18.85
CA LEU A 156 -3.33 3.77 19.37
C LEU A 156 -4.28 4.88 18.88
N THR A 157 -4.65 4.87 17.61
CA THR A 157 -5.62 5.81 17.03
C THR A 157 -6.95 5.76 17.78
N ARG A 158 -7.48 4.56 18.03
CA ARG A 158 -8.71 4.34 18.81
C ARG A 158 -8.59 4.90 20.22
N ASN A 159 -7.51 4.56 20.92
CA ASN A 159 -7.24 5.06 22.28
C ASN A 159 -7.17 6.59 22.34
N LEU A 160 -6.52 7.23 21.36
CA LEU A 160 -6.43 8.68 21.28
C LEU A 160 -7.81 9.31 21.02
N ALA A 161 -8.62 8.71 20.12
CA ALA A 161 -9.98 9.18 19.84
C ALA A 161 -10.88 9.06 21.07
N GLU A 162 -10.89 7.90 21.73
CA GLU A 162 -11.69 7.66 22.95
C GLU A 162 -11.27 8.59 24.10
N ARG A 163 -9.97 8.78 24.29
CA ARG A 163 -9.43 9.68 25.32
C ARG A 163 -9.83 11.14 25.07
N PHE A 164 -9.75 11.58 23.81
CA PHE A 164 -10.15 12.93 23.41
C PHE A 164 -11.67 13.11 23.59
N ASN A 165 -12.48 12.16 23.11
CA ASN A 165 -13.93 12.17 23.23
C ASN A 165 -14.39 12.18 24.71
N ALA A 166 -13.74 11.40 25.57
CA ALA A 166 -14.05 11.38 27.00
C ALA A 166 -13.74 12.73 27.69
N LYS A 167 -12.72 13.45 27.23
CA LYS A 167 -12.31 14.72 27.84
C LYS A 167 -13.07 15.94 27.30
N TYR A 168 -13.36 15.96 26.01
CA TYR A 168 -13.86 17.15 25.32
C TYR A 168 -15.25 16.95 24.66
N GLY A 169 -15.86 15.75 24.78
CA GLY A 169 -17.11 15.39 24.15
C GLY A 169 -16.93 14.70 22.79
N GLU A 170 -18.00 14.12 22.28
CA GLU A 170 -18.00 13.36 21.02
C GLU A 170 -17.49 14.19 19.84
N THR A 171 -16.27 13.91 19.41
CA THR A 171 -15.54 14.63 18.38
C THR A 171 -15.12 13.73 17.23
N PHE A 172 -14.51 12.60 17.57
CA PHE A 172 -13.96 11.65 16.60
C PHE A 172 -14.81 10.39 16.50
N VAL A 173 -14.97 9.90 15.27
CA VAL A 173 -15.42 8.52 15.00
C VAL A 173 -14.26 7.59 15.36
N VAL A 174 -14.54 6.55 16.13
CA VAL A 174 -13.53 5.53 16.49
C VAL A 174 -13.47 4.54 15.34
N PRO A 175 -12.35 4.46 14.60
CA PRO A 175 -12.28 3.66 13.37
C PRO A 175 -12.27 2.16 13.67
N GLU A 176 -12.82 1.36 12.75
CA GLU A 176 -12.76 -0.10 12.80
C GLU A 176 -11.65 -0.63 11.89
N PRO A 177 -10.91 -1.67 12.34
CA PRO A 177 -9.91 -2.32 11.50
C PRO A 177 -10.61 -3.11 10.39
N PHE A 178 -10.20 -2.86 9.17
CA PHE A 178 -10.57 -3.66 8.03
C PHE A 178 -9.34 -4.44 7.55
N ILE A 179 -9.40 -5.75 7.64
CA ILE A 179 -8.36 -6.62 7.09
C ILE A 179 -8.85 -7.02 5.69
N PRO A 180 -8.31 -6.39 4.62
CA PRO A 180 -8.70 -6.78 3.27
C PRO A 180 -8.37 -8.25 3.05
N GLU A 181 -9.17 -8.93 2.24
CA GLU A 181 -8.78 -10.24 1.73
C GLU A 181 -7.40 -10.12 1.10
N THR A 182 -6.42 -10.75 1.74
CA THR A 182 -5.07 -10.78 1.19
C THR A 182 -5.08 -11.69 -0.04
N GLY A 183 -4.68 -11.13 -1.17
CA GLY A 183 -4.38 -11.94 -2.35
C GLY A 183 -3.27 -12.95 -2.06
N ALA A 184 -2.98 -13.77 -3.03
CA ALA A 184 -1.96 -14.80 -2.89
C ALA A 184 -0.59 -14.20 -2.51
N LYS A 185 0.12 -14.89 -1.64
CA LYS A 185 1.49 -14.55 -1.27
C LYS A 185 2.42 -14.98 -2.38
N ILE A 186 2.91 -14.01 -3.15
CA ILE A 186 3.88 -14.25 -4.22
C ILE A 186 5.29 -14.29 -3.63
N MET A 187 6.04 -15.32 -4.00
CA MET A 187 7.39 -15.58 -3.48
C MET A 187 8.47 -15.08 -4.46
N SER A 188 9.70 -14.94 -3.97
CA SER A 188 10.87 -14.58 -4.75
C SER A 188 11.10 -15.58 -5.90
N LEU A 189 11.54 -15.11 -7.07
CA LEU A 189 11.83 -15.97 -8.21
C LEU A 189 13.17 -16.73 -8.06
N THR A 190 14.06 -16.25 -7.20
CA THR A 190 15.38 -16.86 -6.94
C THR A 190 15.42 -17.63 -5.63
N GLU A 191 14.61 -17.23 -4.63
CA GLU A 191 14.47 -17.91 -3.34
C GLU A 191 12.98 -18.11 -3.01
N PRO A 192 12.30 -19.09 -3.60
CA PRO A 192 10.84 -19.20 -3.53
C PRO A 192 10.29 -19.59 -2.15
N THR A 193 11.14 -19.67 -1.14
CA THR A 193 10.77 -19.76 0.29
C THR A 193 10.63 -18.39 0.96
N LYS A 194 11.14 -17.31 0.34
CA LYS A 194 11.02 -15.92 0.81
C LYS A 194 9.98 -15.17 -0.01
N LYS A 195 9.27 -14.23 0.64
CA LYS A 195 8.31 -13.35 -0.05
C LYS A 195 9.03 -12.47 -1.07
N MET A 196 8.44 -12.27 -2.25
CA MET A 196 8.93 -11.31 -3.24
C MET A 196 9.03 -9.91 -2.63
N SER A 197 10.22 -9.32 -2.69
CA SER A 197 10.51 -8.01 -2.12
C SER A 197 11.34 -7.18 -3.06
N LYS A 198 10.99 -5.90 -3.17
CA LYS A 198 11.78 -4.89 -3.90
C LYS A 198 13.15 -4.60 -3.24
N SER A 199 13.26 -4.83 -1.93
CA SER A 199 14.51 -4.62 -1.18
C SER A 199 15.49 -5.79 -1.27
N ASP A 200 15.21 -6.80 -2.11
CA ASP A 200 16.16 -7.86 -2.39
C ASP A 200 17.33 -7.30 -3.22
N GLU A 201 18.56 -7.58 -2.81
CA GLU A 201 19.77 -7.14 -3.52
C GLU A 201 19.88 -7.77 -4.93
N ASN A 202 19.30 -8.96 -5.10
CA ASN A 202 19.24 -9.63 -6.39
C ASN A 202 18.04 -9.14 -7.19
N SER A 203 18.26 -8.28 -8.19
CA SER A 203 17.22 -7.77 -9.06
C SER A 203 16.43 -8.84 -9.84
N LYS A 204 16.92 -10.08 -9.92
CA LYS A 204 16.21 -11.22 -10.53
C LYS A 204 15.18 -11.84 -9.58
N ALA A 205 15.24 -11.54 -8.30
CA ALA A 205 14.35 -12.08 -7.26
C ALA A 205 12.90 -11.59 -7.38
N TYR A 206 12.69 -10.45 -8.02
CA TYR A 206 11.37 -9.81 -8.14
C TYR A 206 11.12 -9.25 -9.54
N ILE A 207 9.86 -9.06 -9.87
CA ILE A 207 9.41 -8.34 -11.07
C ILE A 207 8.82 -7.02 -10.59
N ALA A 208 9.35 -5.89 -11.09
CA ALA A 208 8.71 -4.59 -10.95
C ALA A 208 7.67 -4.42 -12.08
N LEU A 209 6.53 -3.79 -11.79
CA LEU A 209 5.49 -3.56 -12.82
C LEU A 209 5.99 -2.71 -14.00
N LEU A 210 7.03 -1.90 -13.77
CA LEU A 210 7.63 -1.04 -14.81
C LEU A 210 8.93 -1.64 -15.38
N ASP A 211 9.22 -2.92 -15.13
CA ASP A 211 10.33 -3.61 -15.80
C ASP A 211 10.05 -3.72 -17.31
N ASP A 212 11.11 -3.64 -18.12
CA ASP A 212 11.03 -3.94 -19.56
C ASP A 212 10.47 -5.35 -19.80
N ILE A 213 9.62 -5.51 -20.80
CA ILE A 213 8.94 -6.76 -21.15
C ILE A 213 9.93 -7.90 -21.39
N ALA A 214 11.06 -7.62 -22.06
CA ALA A 214 12.10 -8.62 -22.28
C ALA A 214 12.78 -9.04 -20.96
N VAL A 215 12.92 -8.11 -20.01
CA VAL A 215 13.45 -8.38 -18.66
C VAL A 215 12.48 -9.26 -17.87
N ILE A 216 11.17 -8.95 -17.90
CA ILE A 216 10.12 -9.75 -17.24
C ILE A 216 10.18 -11.20 -17.75
N ARG A 217 10.16 -11.39 -19.06
CA ARG A 217 10.25 -12.71 -19.70
C ARG A 217 11.49 -13.47 -19.23
N LYS A 218 12.65 -12.80 -19.24
CA LYS A 218 13.92 -13.40 -18.81
C LYS A 218 13.91 -13.81 -17.33
N LYS A 219 13.34 -12.96 -16.44
CA LYS A 219 13.23 -13.25 -15.01
C LYS A 219 12.39 -14.51 -14.75
N ILE A 220 11.21 -14.63 -15.39
CA ILE A 220 10.34 -15.78 -15.23
C ILE A 220 10.99 -17.06 -15.78
N LYS A 221 11.58 -16.98 -16.96
CA LYS A 221 12.29 -18.14 -17.56
C LYS A 221 13.43 -18.66 -16.69
N SER A 222 14.15 -17.75 -16.02
CA SER A 222 15.27 -18.07 -15.13
C SER A 222 14.86 -18.33 -13.68
N ALA A 223 13.56 -18.27 -13.33
CA ALA A 223 13.08 -18.55 -11.98
C ALA A 223 13.51 -19.95 -11.52
N VAL A 224 13.93 -20.05 -10.26
CA VAL A 224 14.40 -21.32 -9.67
C VAL A 224 13.25 -22.31 -9.59
N THR A 225 13.52 -23.54 -10.05
CA THR A 225 12.61 -24.68 -10.00
C THR A 225 13.41 -25.94 -9.63
N ASP A 226 12.70 -26.97 -9.17
CA ASP A 226 13.29 -28.30 -8.93
C ASP A 226 13.69 -29.02 -10.23
N SER A 227 14.28 -30.21 -10.10
CA SER A 227 14.74 -31.04 -11.22
C SER A 227 13.77 -32.15 -11.64
N ASP A 228 12.62 -32.29 -11.00
CA ASP A 228 11.62 -33.33 -11.23
C ASP A 228 10.93 -33.19 -12.61
N GLY A 229 10.78 -31.94 -13.09
CA GLY A 229 10.20 -31.68 -14.43
C GLY A 229 8.66 -31.72 -14.46
N THR A 230 7.96 -32.10 -13.39
CA THR A 230 6.51 -32.22 -13.31
C THR A 230 5.87 -30.93 -12.74
N VAL A 231 4.91 -30.35 -13.44
CA VAL A 231 4.17 -29.17 -12.96
C VAL A 231 3.13 -29.61 -11.93
N LYS A 232 3.50 -29.50 -10.66
CA LYS A 232 2.66 -29.88 -9.51
C LYS A 232 2.83 -28.88 -8.38
N TYR A 233 1.75 -28.57 -7.71
CA TYR A 233 1.73 -27.66 -6.56
C TYR A 233 2.13 -28.40 -5.28
N ASP A 234 3.30 -28.10 -4.78
CA ASP A 234 3.82 -28.54 -3.49
C ASP A 234 4.73 -27.43 -2.94
N PRO A 235 4.23 -26.54 -2.06
CA PRO A 235 5.00 -25.42 -1.52
C PRO A 235 6.26 -25.84 -0.73
N VAL A 236 6.34 -27.09 -0.30
CA VAL A 236 7.47 -27.61 0.49
C VAL A 236 8.53 -28.23 -0.44
N GLN A 237 8.13 -29.15 -1.33
CA GLN A 237 9.06 -29.88 -2.19
C GLN A 237 9.33 -29.14 -3.52
N LYS A 238 8.34 -28.38 -4.00
CA LYS A 238 8.39 -27.67 -5.29
C LYS A 238 8.05 -26.18 -5.13
N PRO A 239 8.73 -25.43 -4.24
CA PRO A 239 8.34 -24.05 -3.92
C PRO A 239 8.38 -23.12 -5.15
N GLY A 240 9.33 -23.34 -6.09
CA GLY A 240 9.45 -22.52 -7.30
C GLY A 240 8.29 -22.73 -8.27
N ILE A 241 7.93 -23.97 -8.58
CA ILE A 241 6.78 -24.29 -9.43
C ILE A 241 5.47 -23.87 -8.77
N SER A 242 5.32 -24.10 -7.47
CA SER A 242 4.15 -23.66 -6.71
C SER A 242 3.95 -22.14 -6.76
N ASN A 243 5.04 -21.36 -6.69
CA ASN A 243 5.00 -19.92 -6.85
C ASN A 243 4.54 -19.50 -8.26
N LEU A 244 5.08 -20.12 -9.30
CA LEU A 244 4.67 -19.82 -10.69
C LEU A 244 3.22 -20.23 -10.97
N LEU A 245 2.74 -21.35 -10.42
CA LEU A 245 1.33 -21.75 -10.45
C LEU A 245 0.44 -20.72 -9.74
N THR A 246 0.88 -20.24 -8.58
CA THR A 246 0.17 -19.19 -7.85
C THR A 246 0.07 -17.89 -8.65
N ILE A 247 1.15 -17.45 -9.29
CA ILE A 247 1.15 -16.27 -10.17
C ILE A 247 0.14 -16.46 -11.30
N LEU A 248 0.21 -17.60 -12.00
CA LEU A 248 -0.67 -17.88 -13.13
C LEU A 248 -2.15 -17.98 -12.70
N SER A 249 -2.43 -18.59 -11.55
CA SER A 249 -3.76 -18.66 -10.95
C SER A 249 -4.34 -17.26 -10.67
N CYS A 250 -3.56 -16.37 -10.05
CA CYS A 250 -3.97 -14.99 -9.74
C CYS A 250 -4.30 -14.16 -10.99
N ILE A 251 -3.61 -14.43 -12.10
CA ILE A 251 -3.80 -13.71 -13.37
C ILE A 251 -4.96 -14.31 -14.16
N SER A 252 -4.97 -15.63 -14.36
CA SER A 252 -5.95 -16.31 -15.19
C SER A 252 -7.30 -16.53 -14.53
N GLY A 253 -7.37 -16.44 -13.18
CA GLY A 253 -8.56 -16.80 -12.40
C GLY A 253 -8.82 -18.30 -12.29
N LYS A 254 -7.98 -19.15 -12.89
CA LYS A 254 -8.09 -20.61 -12.79
C LYS A 254 -7.58 -21.10 -11.43
N SER A 255 -8.22 -22.14 -10.91
CA SER A 255 -7.74 -22.83 -9.70
C SER A 255 -6.42 -23.53 -9.95
N ILE A 256 -5.65 -23.78 -8.88
CA ILE A 256 -4.38 -24.54 -8.96
C ILE A 256 -4.62 -25.92 -9.57
N ALA A 257 -5.69 -26.63 -9.20
CA ALA A 257 -6.02 -27.95 -9.73
C ALA A 257 -6.27 -27.96 -11.25
N GLU A 258 -6.97 -26.93 -11.76
CA GLU A 258 -7.18 -26.76 -13.21
C GLU A 258 -5.87 -26.53 -13.96
N LEU A 259 -4.95 -25.73 -13.37
CA LEU A 259 -3.64 -25.49 -13.95
C LEU A 259 -2.74 -26.72 -13.89
N GLU A 260 -2.74 -27.48 -12.80
CA GLU A 260 -2.03 -28.75 -12.72
C GLU A 260 -2.49 -29.74 -13.79
N PHE A 261 -3.83 -29.84 -13.99
CA PHE A 261 -4.39 -30.69 -15.03
C PHE A 261 -4.00 -30.20 -16.45
N GLN A 262 -4.03 -28.88 -16.69
CA GLN A 262 -3.65 -28.28 -17.97
C GLN A 262 -2.19 -28.57 -18.32
N TYR A 263 -1.29 -28.57 -17.34
CA TYR A 263 0.16 -28.71 -17.54
C TYR A 263 0.72 -30.08 -17.16
N LYS A 264 -0.13 -31.10 -16.92
CA LYS A 264 0.29 -32.42 -16.43
C LYS A 264 1.33 -33.11 -17.31
N ASP A 265 1.27 -32.87 -18.63
CA ASP A 265 2.17 -33.47 -19.64
C ASP A 265 3.16 -32.44 -20.21
N SER A 266 3.26 -31.24 -19.60
CA SER A 266 4.14 -30.16 -20.05
C SER A 266 5.45 -30.15 -19.28
N ASN A 267 6.53 -29.79 -19.96
CA ASN A 267 7.80 -29.54 -19.29
C ASN A 267 7.85 -28.11 -18.71
N TYR A 268 8.82 -27.85 -17.82
CA TYR A 268 9.00 -26.54 -17.19
C TYR A 268 9.29 -25.38 -18.16
N GLN A 269 9.88 -25.65 -19.31
CA GLN A 269 10.17 -24.61 -20.30
C GLN A 269 8.87 -24.05 -20.90
N VAL A 270 7.95 -24.91 -21.32
CA VAL A 270 6.65 -24.53 -21.84
C VAL A 270 5.85 -23.82 -20.76
N PHE A 271 5.77 -24.40 -19.57
CA PHE A 271 5.04 -23.80 -18.44
C PHE A 271 5.55 -22.40 -18.10
N LYS A 272 6.87 -22.21 -17.99
CA LYS A 272 7.46 -20.88 -17.70
C LYS A 272 7.23 -19.86 -18.81
N GLU A 273 7.20 -20.30 -20.08
CA GLU A 273 6.86 -19.40 -21.19
C GLU A 273 5.43 -18.91 -21.10
N ASP A 274 4.48 -19.80 -20.82
CA ASP A 274 3.06 -19.46 -20.67
C ASP A 274 2.83 -18.53 -19.45
N VAL A 275 3.53 -18.80 -18.34
CA VAL A 275 3.51 -17.88 -17.18
C VAL A 275 4.07 -16.52 -17.56
N ALA A 276 5.18 -16.47 -18.30
CA ALA A 276 5.78 -15.21 -18.73
C ALA A 276 4.82 -14.42 -19.64
N GLU A 277 4.19 -15.11 -20.59
CA GLU A 277 3.21 -14.48 -21.48
C GLU A 277 2.00 -13.95 -20.71
N ALA A 278 1.44 -14.73 -19.78
CA ALA A 278 0.32 -14.30 -18.95
C ALA A 278 0.66 -13.05 -18.11
N VAL A 279 1.86 -13.03 -17.51
CA VAL A 279 2.34 -11.85 -16.73
C VAL A 279 2.52 -10.64 -17.65
N ILE A 280 3.06 -10.82 -18.85
CA ILE A 280 3.26 -9.74 -19.82
C ILE A 280 1.91 -9.16 -20.27
N GLN A 281 0.94 -10.00 -20.59
CA GLN A 281 -0.41 -9.57 -21.00
C GLN A 281 -1.14 -8.82 -19.89
N GLU A 282 -0.92 -9.17 -18.63
CA GLU A 282 -1.47 -8.44 -17.48
C GLU A 282 -0.78 -7.08 -17.27
N ILE A 283 0.55 -7.01 -17.43
CA ILE A 283 1.35 -5.80 -17.11
C ILE A 283 1.36 -4.79 -18.26
N LEU A 284 1.38 -5.22 -19.51
CA LEU A 284 1.52 -4.34 -20.66
C LEU A 284 0.46 -3.22 -20.73
N PRO A 285 -0.83 -3.48 -20.52
CA PRO A 285 -1.84 -2.41 -20.47
C PRO A 285 -1.60 -1.41 -19.33
N ILE A 286 -1.11 -1.90 -18.18
CA ILE A 286 -0.77 -1.05 -17.03
C ILE A 286 0.38 -0.11 -17.40
N GLN A 287 1.44 -0.61 -18.03
CA GLN A 287 2.59 0.20 -18.47
C GLN A 287 2.18 1.25 -19.53
N GLN A 288 1.32 0.87 -20.48
CA GLN A 288 0.82 1.80 -21.50
C GLN A 288 0.06 2.96 -20.85
N LYS A 289 -0.91 2.64 -19.99
CA LYS A 289 -1.72 3.65 -19.30
C LYS A 289 -0.87 4.51 -18.34
N TYR A 290 0.11 3.91 -17.66
CA TYR A 290 1.06 4.63 -16.82
C TYR A 290 1.83 5.69 -17.60
N ASN A 291 2.37 5.33 -18.77
CA ASN A 291 3.11 6.26 -19.62
C ASN A 291 2.21 7.38 -20.19
N GLU A 292 0.97 7.08 -20.57
CA GLU A 292 -0.02 8.07 -20.99
C GLU A 292 -0.29 9.09 -19.88
N LEU A 293 -0.52 8.61 -18.65
CA LEU A 293 -0.80 9.46 -17.49
C LEU A 293 0.38 10.39 -17.15
N LEU A 294 1.61 9.88 -17.15
CA LEU A 294 2.79 10.70 -16.87
C LEU A 294 3.03 11.82 -17.89
N ASN A 295 2.62 11.60 -19.14
CA ASN A 295 2.76 12.58 -20.22
C ASN A 295 1.56 13.54 -20.30
N SER A 296 0.57 13.42 -19.42
CA SER A 296 -0.61 14.27 -19.35
C SER A 296 -0.60 15.19 -18.13
N LYS A 297 -1.51 16.17 -18.10
CA LYS A 297 -1.78 17.01 -16.92
C LYS A 297 -2.83 16.39 -15.98
N SER A 298 -3.40 15.25 -16.34
CA SER A 298 -4.53 14.66 -15.62
C SER A 298 -4.19 14.29 -14.17
N ILE A 299 -2.94 13.91 -13.88
CA ILE A 299 -2.51 13.60 -12.51
C ILE A 299 -2.63 14.83 -11.61
N ASP A 300 -2.14 15.99 -12.08
CA ASP A 300 -2.19 17.22 -11.30
C ASP A 300 -3.65 17.67 -11.06
N GLU A 301 -4.52 17.55 -12.08
CA GLU A 301 -5.97 17.84 -11.94
C GLU A 301 -6.69 16.88 -10.96
N ILE A 302 -6.35 15.60 -10.98
CA ILE A 302 -6.89 14.60 -10.05
C ILE A 302 -6.47 14.91 -8.61
N LEU A 303 -5.19 15.22 -8.41
CA LEU A 303 -4.65 15.57 -7.11
C LEU A 303 -5.24 16.88 -6.58
N ASP A 304 -5.43 17.89 -7.43
CA ASP A 304 -6.05 19.15 -7.05
C ASP A 304 -7.50 18.95 -6.58
N LYS A 305 -8.32 18.21 -7.33
CA LYS A 305 -9.69 17.87 -6.92
C LYS A 305 -9.71 17.10 -5.59
N GLY A 306 -8.84 16.12 -5.45
CA GLY A 306 -8.73 15.35 -4.21
C GLY A 306 -8.31 16.21 -3.02
N ARG A 307 -7.32 17.11 -3.22
CA ARG A 307 -6.86 18.06 -2.21
C ARG A 307 -7.99 19.00 -1.76
N GLU A 308 -8.75 19.57 -2.69
CA GLU A 308 -9.88 20.47 -2.39
C GLU A 308 -10.92 19.77 -1.52
N TYR A 309 -11.32 18.56 -1.89
CA TYR A 309 -12.28 17.77 -1.13
C TYR A 309 -11.74 17.37 0.26
N ALA A 310 -10.53 16.87 0.31
CA ALA A 310 -9.87 16.49 1.56
C ALA A 310 -9.69 17.69 2.49
N THR A 311 -9.29 18.86 1.96
CA THR A 311 -9.15 20.10 2.72
C THR A 311 -10.49 20.57 3.30
N TYR A 312 -11.57 20.46 2.53
CA TYR A 312 -12.91 20.80 3.02
C TYR A 312 -13.30 19.94 4.24
N LEU A 313 -13.15 18.63 4.15
CA LEU A 313 -13.46 17.71 5.25
C LEU A 313 -12.56 17.94 6.46
N ALA A 314 -11.25 18.06 6.22
CA ALA A 314 -10.25 18.25 7.26
C ALA A 314 -10.45 19.57 8.02
N ASN A 315 -10.74 20.67 7.32
CA ASN A 315 -11.01 21.97 7.95
C ASN A 315 -12.28 21.93 8.82
N LYS A 316 -13.32 21.26 8.36
CA LYS A 316 -14.54 21.07 9.17
C LYS A 316 -14.23 20.35 10.48
N LYS A 317 -13.40 19.30 10.41
CA LYS A 317 -13.02 18.52 11.60
C LYS A 317 -12.09 19.31 12.53
N ILE A 318 -11.03 19.91 12.00
CA ILE A 318 -10.05 20.62 12.84
C ILE A 318 -10.67 21.83 13.55
N ASN A 319 -11.59 22.55 12.90
CA ASN A 319 -12.33 23.62 13.52
C ASN A 319 -13.20 23.13 14.69
N LYS A 320 -13.88 21.98 14.54
CA LYS A 320 -14.60 21.34 15.64
C LYS A 320 -13.66 20.98 16.80
N VAL A 321 -12.49 20.42 16.50
CA VAL A 321 -11.48 20.07 17.51
C VAL A 321 -10.99 21.31 18.25
N TYR A 322 -10.67 22.39 17.57
CA TYR A 322 -10.23 23.65 18.19
C TYR A 322 -11.30 24.22 19.11
N ASN A 323 -12.55 24.30 18.67
CA ASN A 323 -13.65 24.84 19.45
C ASN A 323 -13.88 24.04 20.74
N LEU A 324 -13.80 22.72 20.70
CA LEU A 324 -14.04 21.84 21.85
C LEU A 324 -12.84 21.74 22.79
N SER A 325 -11.62 21.77 22.28
CA SER A 325 -10.40 21.69 23.10
C SER A 325 -9.93 23.04 23.67
N LEU A 326 -10.68 24.11 23.50
CA LEU A 326 -10.38 25.47 23.96
C LEU A 326 -9.06 26.05 23.38
N ILE A 327 -8.62 25.58 22.22
CA ILE A 327 -7.45 26.10 21.53
C ILE A 327 -7.77 27.41 20.80
N HIS A 328 -9.04 27.61 20.42
CA HIS A 328 -9.57 28.85 19.94
C HIS A 328 -10.57 29.45 20.97
N ILE A 329 -10.21 30.57 21.48
CA ILE A 329 -11.06 31.40 22.30
C ILE A 329 -11.51 32.61 21.48
#